data_b111007c7833932ccd23f3f5ec45bdb6
#
_entry.id   b111007c7833932ccd23f3f5ec45bdb6
#
_cell.length_a   1.000
_cell.length_b   1.000
_cell.length_c   1.000
_cell.angle_alpha   90.00
_cell.angle_beta   90.00
_cell.angle_gamma   90.00
#
_symmetry.space_group_name_H-M   'P 1'
#
loop_
_entity.id
_entity.type
_entity.pdbx_description
1 polymer ?
#
loop_
_entity_poly.entity_id
_entity_poly.type
_entity_poly.pdbx_seq_one_letter_code
_entity_poly.pdbx_strand_id
1 'polypeptide(L)'
;ACMGFLFLNKYPAKLFMGDSGSLAIGASLGGIALITNNLWSLLIMGGILFAESISVIIQVSIFKISKRLKGKGYKLFLMTPLHHHFELQGNKEILIVSNFWSITLLLVIISLILSLSTN
;
A
#
# COMPACT_ATOMS: atom_id res chain seq x y z
N ALA A 1 19.91 2.44 -3.17
CA ALA A 1 19.05 2.35 -4.37
C ALA A 1 17.74 3.14 -4.18
N CYS A 2 16.89 2.84 -3.16
CA CYS A 2 15.57 3.49 -2.97
C CYS A 2 15.64 5.01 -2.77
N MET A 3 16.62 5.52 -2.01
CA MET A 3 16.83 6.96 -1.82
C MET A 3 17.16 7.68 -3.13
N GLY A 4 18.01 7.07 -3.97
CA GLY A 4 18.34 7.65 -5.28
C GLY A 4 17.13 7.65 -6.23
N PHE A 5 16.32 6.57 -6.20
CA PHE A 5 15.09 6.52 -6.98
C PHE A 5 14.09 7.59 -6.53
N LEU A 6 13.92 7.79 -5.21
CA LEU A 6 12.99 8.79 -4.65
C LEU A 6 13.29 10.21 -5.17
N PHE A 7 14.56 10.53 -5.41
CA PHE A 7 14.96 11.83 -5.95
C PHE A 7 14.38 12.13 -7.34
N LEU A 8 14.18 11.08 -8.15
CA LEU A 8 13.60 11.17 -9.50
C LEU A 8 12.09 10.95 -9.52
N ASN A 9 11.57 10.24 -8.52
CA ASN A 9 10.16 9.88 -8.44
C ASN A 9 9.30 10.87 -7.63
N LYS A 10 9.94 11.76 -6.82
CA LYS A 10 9.14 12.77 -6.10
C LYS A 10 8.41 13.70 -7.07
N TYR A 11 7.26 14.21 -6.64
CA TYR A 11 6.43 15.10 -7.45
C TYR A 11 7.14 16.39 -7.89
N PRO A 12 7.08 16.81 -9.16
CA PRO A 12 6.53 16.04 -10.30
C PRO A 12 7.47 14.91 -10.72
N ALA A 13 6.94 13.69 -10.81
CA ALA A 13 7.75 12.50 -11.07
C ALA A 13 8.39 12.54 -12.46
N LYS A 14 9.71 12.32 -12.51
CA LYS A 14 10.48 12.20 -13.77
C LYS A 14 10.70 10.75 -14.19
N LEU A 15 10.56 9.83 -13.25
CA LEU A 15 10.76 8.40 -13.46
C LEU A 15 9.76 7.60 -12.62
N PHE A 16 9.21 6.53 -13.20
CA PHE A 16 8.33 5.61 -12.52
C PHE A 16 9.01 4.25 -12.33
N MET A 17 8.72 3.60 -11.20
CA MET A 17 9.24 2.26 -10.94
C MET A 17 8.43 1.24 -11.74
N GLY A 18 9.12 0.43 -12.54
CA GLY A 18 8.51 -0.71 -13.22
C GLY A 18 8.39 -1.94 -12.33
N ASP A 19 7.79 -2.99 -12.86
CA ASP A 19 7.55 -4.26 -12.14
C ASP A 19 8.84 -4.89 -11.62
N SER A 20 9.95 -4.78 -12.36
CA SER A 20 11.25 -5.29 -11.91
C SER A 20 11.71 -4.67 -10.59
N GLY A 21 11.49 -3.36 -10.41
CA GLY A 21 11.85 -2.66 -9.19
C GLY A 21 10.90 -2.97 -8.03
N SER A 22 9.59 -2.95 -8.27
CA SER A 22 8.59 -3.20 -7.25
C SER A 22 8.63 -4.65 -6.74
N LEU A 23 8.80 -5.62 -7.62
CA LEU A 23 8.95 -7.04 -7.26
C LEU A 23 10.25 -7.29 -6.49
N ALA A 24 11.35 -6.65 -6.89
CA ALA A 24 12.62 -6.78 -6.18
C ALA A 24 12.53 -6.24 -4.74
N ILE A 25 11.88 -5.09 -4.54
CA ILE A 25 11.65 -4.52 -3.20
C ILE A 25 10.75 -5.46 -2.37
N GLY A 26 9.64 -5.92 -2.94
CA GLY A 26 8.72 -6.83 -2.26
C GLY A 26 9.40 -8.15 -1.86
N ALA A 27 10.16 -8.78 -2.76
CA ALA A 27 10.92 -9.99 -2.47
C ALA A 27 11.98 -9.77 -1.39
N SER A 28 12.68 -8.63 -1.41
CA SER A 28 13.68 -8.29 -0.39
C SER A 28 13.05 -8.13 1.00
N LEU A 29 11.92 -7.43 1.10
CA LEU A 29 11.19 -7.25 2.36
C LEU A 29 10.68 -8.59 2.90
N GLY A 30 10.08 -9.43 2.04
CA GLY A 30 9.65 -10.76 2.42
C GLY A 30 10.80 -11.66 2.85
N GLY A 31 11.92 -11.65 2.13
CA GLY A 31 13.12 -12.38 2.48
C GLY A 31 13.71 -11.97 3.84
N ILE A 32 13.81 -10.68 4.12
CA ILE A 32 14.27 -10.17 5.42
C ILE A 32 13.33 -10.64 6.54
N ALA A 33 12.02 -10.53 6.35
CA ALA A 33 11.05 -10.94 7.37
C ALA A 33 11.12 -12.45 7.67
N LEU A 34 11.40 -13.28 6.67
CA LEU A 34 11.61 -14.72 6.85
C LEU A 34 12.92 -15.01 7.60
N ILE A 35 14.03 -14.38 7.20
CA ILE A 35 15.35 -14.58 7.83
C ILE A 35 15.33 -14.12 9.30
N THR A 36 14.67 -13.01 9.59
CA THR A 36 14.53 -12.47 10.94
C THR A 36 13.42 -13.15 11.76
N ASN A 37 12.68 -14.08 11.17
CA ASN A 37 11.52 -14.75 11.77
C ASN A 37 10.48 -13.77 12.34
N ASN A 38 10.34 -12.59 11.71
CA ASN A 38 9.49 -11.50 12.20
C ASN A 38 8.44 -11.08 11.14
N LEU A 39 7.57 -12.01 10.77
CA LEU A 39 6.49 -11.77 9.81
C LEU A 39 5.46 -10.76 10.30
N TRP A 40 5.24 -10.69 11.61
CA TRP A 40 4.30 -9.73 12.19
C TRP A 40 4.73 -8.28 11.97
N SER A 41 6.03 -8.01 12.11
CA SER A 41 6.57 -6.68 11.79
C SER A 41 6.34 -6.30 10.34
N LEU A 42 6.54 -7.22 9.40
CA LEU A 42 6.28 -6.97 7.99
C LEU A 42 4.80 -6.65 7.74
N LEU A 43 3.87 -7.38 8.37
CA LEU A 43 2.44 -7.13 8.23
C LEU A 43 2.05 -5.75 8.76
N ILE A 44 2.58 -5.35 9.91
CA ILE A 44 2.28 -4.05 10.53
C ILE A 44 2.88 -2.92 9.67
N MET A 45 4.17 -3.00 9.33
CA MET A 45 4.85 -1.97 8.52
C MET A 45 4.23 -1.82 7.12
N GLY A 46 3.79 -2.94 6.52
CA GLY A 46 3.14 -2.99 5.22
C GLY A 46 1.65 -2.63 5.22
N GLY A 47 1.09 -2.19 6.35
CA GLY A 47 -0.35 -1.98 6.52
C GLY A 47 -1.02 -1.15 5.44
N ILE A 48 -0.39 -0.07 4.98
CA ILE A 48 -0.90 0.74 3.85
C ILE A 48 -0.93 -0.05 2.54
N LEU A 49 0.13 -0.80 2.23
CA LEU A 49 0.20 -1.61 1.01
C LEU A 49 -0.85 -2.73 1.02
N PHE A 50 -1.08 -3.33 2.19
CA PHE A 50 -2.15 -4.31 2.36
C PHE A 50 -3.53 -3.66 2.21
N ALA A 51 -3.77 -2.49 2.79
CA ALA A 51 -5.03 -1.77 2.66
C ALA A 51 -5.33 -1.43 1.19
N GLU A 52 -4.33 -0.95 0.43
CA GLU A 52 -4.44 -0.71 -1.00
C GLU A 52 -4.83 -1.99 -1.77
N SER A 53 -4.13 -3.09 -1.53
CA SER A 53 -4.38 -4.37 -2.20
C SER A 53 -5.76 -4.94 -1.83
N ILE A 54 -6.12 -4.92 -0.55
CA ILE A 54 -7.41 -5.39 -0.05
C ILE A 54 -8.55 -4.57 -0.64
N SER A 55 -8.40 -3.25 -0.79
CA SER A 55 -9.42 -2.39 -1.39
C SER A 55 -9.79 -2.83 -2.80
N VAL A 56 -8.78 -3.23 -3.60
CA VAL A 56 -9.00 -3.75 -4.95
C VAL A 56 -9.74 -5.08 -4.93
N ILE A 57 -9.31 -6.00 -4.05
CA ILE A 57 -9.95 -7.33 -3.91
C ILE A 57 -11.42 -7.18 -3.52
N ILE A 58 -11.72 -6.34 -2.53
CA ILE A 58 -13.09 -6.07 -2.07
C ILE A 58 -13.93 -5.48 -3.21
N GLN A 59 -13.42 -4.45 -3.88
CA GLN A 59 -14.13 -3.78 -4.98
C GLN A 59 -14.48 -4.77 -6.11
N VAL A 60 -13.49 -5.54 -6.56
CA VAL A 60 -13.67 -6.51 -7.65
C VAL A 60 -14.64 -7.61 -7.25
N SER A 61 -14.55 -8.10 -6.01
CA SER A 61 -15.44 -9.14 -5.48
C SER A 61 -16.89 -8.64 -5.42
N ILE A 62 -17.12 -7.47 -4.81
CA ILE A 62 -18.46 -6.88 -4.72
C ILE A 62 -19.03 -6.60 -6.11
N PHE A 63 -18.22 -6.06 -7.01
CA PHE A 63 -18.66 -5.77 -8.38
C PHE A 63 -19.07 -7.05 -9.12
N LYS A 64 -18.28 -8.11 -9.04
CA LYS A 64 -18.59 -9.41 -9.67
C LYS A 64 -19.84 -10.06 -9.09
N ILE A 65 -19.94 -10.10 -7.74
CA ILE A 65 -21.08 -10.71 -7.05
C ILE A 65 -22.37 -9.94 -7.36
N SER A 66 -22.34 -8.61 -7.25
CA SER A 66 -23.53 -7.78 -7.51
C SER A 66 -23.98 -7.84 -8.96
N LYS A 67 -23.03 -7.89 -9.91
CA LYS A 67 -23.35 -8.09 -11.33
C LYS A 67 -24.00 -9.43 -11.59
N ARG A 68 -23.55 -10.49 -10.90
CA ARG A 68 -24.11 -11.85 -11.04
C ARG A 68 -25.51 -11.97 -10.43
N LEU A 69 -25.75 -11.31 -9.29
CA LEU A 69 -27.03 -11.43 -8.56
C LEU A 69 -28.09 -10.45 -9.05
N LYS A 70 -27.69 -9.22 -9.40
CA LYS A 70 -28.62 -8.11 -9.70
C LYS A 70 -28.53 -7.61 -11.15
N GLY A 71 -27.69 -8.23 -11.99
CA GLY A 71 -27.45 -7.78 -13.37
C GLY A 71 -26.70 -6.46 -13.50
N LYS A 72 -26.50 -5.71 -12.40
CA LYS A 72 -25.77 -4.45 -12.34
C LYS A 72 -24.62 -4.56 -11.33
N GLY A 73 -23.39 -4.18 -11.75
CA GLY A 73 -22.23 -4.14 -10.86
C GLY A 73 -22.30 -2.95 -9.92
N TYR A 74 -22.27 -3.20 -8.60
CA TYR A 74 -22.18 -2.17 -7.57
C TYR A 74 -20.73 -1.84 -7.28
N LYS A 75 -20.40 -0.55 -7.13
CA LYS A 75 -19.07 -0.06 -6.74
C LYS A 75 -19.12 0.43 -5.31
N LEU A 76 -18.26 -0.12 -4.44
CA LEU A 76 -18.11 0.32 -3.06
C LEU A 76 -17.30 1.61 -2.98
N PHE A 77 -16.16 1.64 -3.66
CA PHE A 77 -15.29 2.80 -3.77
C PHE A 77 -15.50 3.48 -5.12
N LEU A 78 -15.27 4.79 -5.21
CA LEU A 78 -15.32 5.54 -6.46
C LEU A 78 -14.33 4.94 -7.47
N MET A 79 -13.14 4.65 -7.02
CA MET A 79 -12.08 3.97 -7.76
C MET A 79 -11.18 3.21 -6.77
N THR A 80 -10.49 2.18 -7.24
CA THR A 80 -9.46 1.45 -6.47
C THR A 80 -8.19 1.35 -7.30
N PRO A 81 -7.01 1.35 -6.66
CA PRO A 81 -6.71 1.37 -5.21
C PRO A 81 -7.16 2.64 -4.46
N LEU A 82 -7.03 2.69 -3.11
CA LEU A 82 -7.56 3.77 -2.26
C LEU A 82 -7.03 5.15 -2.60
N HIS A 83 -5.76 5.28 -3.01
CA HIS A 83 -5.20 6.58 -3.41
C HIS A 83 -6.01 7.23 -4.53
N HIS A 84 -6.46 6.48 -5.54
CA HIS A 84 -7.34 7.00 -6.59
C HIS A 84 -8.73 7.39 -6.08
N HIS A 85 -9.23 6.69 -5.06
CA HIS A 85 -10.48 7.10 -4.40
C HIS A 85 -10.36 8.50 -3.79
N PHE A 86 -9.25 8.76 -3.08
CA PHE A 86 -8.99 10.07 -2.47
C PHE A 86 -8.71 11.18 -3.50
N GLU A 87 -8.04 10.86 -4.61
CA GLU A 87 -7.85 11.80 -5.72
C GLU A 87 -9.19 12.23 -6.32
N LEU A 88 -10.11 11.29 -6.57
CA LEU A 88 -11.45 11.60 -7.08
C LEU A 88 -12.32 12.39 -6.10
N GLN A 89 -12.01 12.36 -4.80
CA GLN A 89 -12.62 13.23 -3.80
C GLN A 89 -12.05 14.66 -3.80
N GLY A 90 -11.07 14.96 -4.66
CA GLY A 90 -10.46 16.27 -4.80
C GLY A 90 -9.22 16.52 -3.94
N ASN A 91 -8.68 15.50 -3.28
CA ASN A 91 -7.44 15.63 -2.53
C ASN A 91 -6.23 15.72 -3.48
N LYS A 92 -5.29 16.60 -3.16
CA LYS A 92 -4.06 16.73 -3.93
C LYS A 92 -3.16 15.51 -3.71
N GLU A 93 -2.53 15.00 -4.78
CA GLU A 93 -1.62 13.86 -4.75
C GLU A 93 -0.54 13.97 -3.64
N ILE A 94 0.07 15.15 -3.51
CA ILE A 94 1.10 15.41 -2.48
C ILE A 94 0.56 15.17 -1.08
N LEU A 95 -0.70 15.54 -0.82
CA LEU A 95 -1.34 15.38 0.49
C LEU A 95 -1.64 13.91 0.79
N ILE A 96 -2.09 13.16 -0.21
CA ILE A 96 -2.32 11.71 -0.11
C ILE A 96 -1.00 10.99 0.22
N VAL A 97 0.06 11.28 -0.52
CA VAL A 97 1.38 10.70 -0.30
C VAL A 97 1.92 11.05 1.10
N SER A 98 1.81 12.31 1.51
CA SER A 98 2.24 12.75 2.85
C SER A 98 1.50 12.01 3.97
N ASN A 99 0.18 11.84 3.83
CA ASN A 99 -0.62 11.09 4.81
C ASN A 99 -0.20 9.61 4.86
N PHE A 100 0.00 8.98 3.71
CA PHE A 100 0.43 7.59 3.66
C PHE A 100 1.82 7.40 4.29
N TRP A 101 2.74 8.32 4.06
CA TRP A 101 4.05 8.31 4.71
C TRP A 101 3.95 8.47 6.22
N SER A 102 3.09 9.39 6.69
CA SER A 102 2.87 9.60 8.13
C SER A 102 2.29 8.36 8.81
N ILE A 103 1.29 7.73 8.18
CA ILE A 103 0.70 6.49 8.71
C ILE A 103 1.74 5.35 8.69
N THR A 104 2.50 5.20 7.61
CA THR A 104 3.54 4.18 7.52
C THR A 104 4.60 4.38 8.61
N LEU A 105 5.03 5.62 8.86
CA LEU A 105 5.97 5.94 9.92
C LEU A 105 5.43 5.53 11.31
N LEU A 106 4.16 5.83 11.60
CA LEU A 106 3.52 5.39 12.84
C LEU A 106 3.48 3.86 12.96
N LEU A 107 3.14 3.15 11.89
CA LEU A 107 3.13 1.69 11.88
C LEU A 107 4.52 1.10 12.09
N VAL A 108 5.56 1.71 11.54
CA VAL A 108 6.96 1.31 11.78
C VAL A 108 7.32 1.48 13.25
N ILE A 109 6.99 2.62 13.87
CA ILE A 109 7.26 2.87 15.29
C ILE A 109 6.53 1.84 16.16
N ILE A 110 5.25 1.58 15.90
CA ILE A 110 4.46 0.56 16.62
C ILE A 110 5.12 -0.82 16.49
N SER A 111 5.50 -1.20 15.28
CA SER A 111 6.16 -2.48 15.01
C SER A 111 7.48 -2.63 15.78
N LEU A 112 8.29 -1.56 15.85
CA LEU A 112 9.54 -1.56 16.60
C LEU A 112 9.29 -1.72 18.10
N ILE A 113 8.33 -0.99 18.67
CA ILE A 113 7.97 -1.10 20.10
C ILE A 113 7.52 -2.52 20.41
N LEU A 114 6.64 -3.11 19.60
CA LEU A 114 6.17 -4.48 19.81
C LEU A 114 7.33 -5.50 19.70
N SER A 115 8.21 -5.34 18.74
CA SER A 115 9.37 -6.22 18.58
C SER A 115 10.34 -6.15 19.76
N LEU A 116 10.54 -4.96 20.36
CA LEU A 116 11.37 -4.79 21.55
C LEU A 116 10.71 -5.35 22.81
N SER A 117 9.38 -5.39 22.88
CA SER A 117 8.65 -5.92 24.04
C SER A 117 8.51 -7.44 24.03
N THR A 118 8.76 -8.09 22.88
CA THR A 118 8.64 -9.56 22.72
C THR A 118 9.99 -10.28 22.76
N ASN A 119 11.10 -9.55 22.79
CA ASN A 119 12.46 -10.07 23.05
C ASN A 119 12.88 -9.86 24.51
#